data_eb5a5aef0e3b94db1ea77dc76575c69d
#
_entry.id   eb5a5aef0e3b94db1ea77dc76575c69d
#
_cell.length_a   1.000
_cell.length_b   1.000
_cell.length_c   1.000
_cell.angle_alpha   90.00
_cell.angle_beta   90.00
_cell.angle_gamma   90.00
#
_symmetry.space_group_name_H-M   'P 1'
#
loop_
_entity.id
_entity.type
_entity.pdbx_description
1 polymer ?
#
loop_
_entity_poly.entity_id
_entity_poly.type
_entity_poly.pdbx_seq_one_letter_code
_entity_poly.pdbx_strand_id
1 'polypeptide(L)'
;MKKIDYYIDHFQHLRRGVTKFGPAPHKLILLLAVLDEAEAGFLTQNRVEISDRLIDRFLTLWKEYVTTGNVATFALPFFHLQHDGFWHLHAYPHKADWLKDQSSINSLGSLREAVQHASLDSELFVLLAKPQAREFLRQTLIKELLNTGYGPIRKGCPFCEIALEHDFIAENELAIAFYDSFHVSNGHTLIIPRRHIADYFELEQEEVVSIQNLTMYCRNILSDKFHPDGFNLGVNVGEAAGQTIFHCHMHLIPRYTGDVANPRGGIRAVIPANQSY
;
A
#
# COMPACT_ATOMS: atom_id res chain seq x y z
N MET A 1 -10.35 28.17 15.39
CA MET A 1 -10.57 26.70 15.54
C MET A 1 -10.26 26.04 14.21
N LYS A 2 -9.25 25.19 14.17
CA LYS A 2 -8.86 24.44 12.98
C LYS A 2 -9.97 23.43 12.67
N LYS A 3 -10.46 23.41 11.43
CA LYS A 3 -11.49 22.46 10.98
C LYS A 3 -10.85 21.13 10.59
N ILE A 4 -11.64 20.07 10.44
CA ILE A 4 -11.17 18.76 9.99
C ILE A 4 -10.40 18.85 8.66
N ASP A 5 -10.84 19.71 7.73
CA ASP A 5 -10.20 19.92 6.44
C ASP A 5 -8.73 20.35 6.56
N TYR A 6 -8.38 21.11 7.62
CA TYR A 6 -6.99 21.46 7.90
C TYR A 6 -6.13 20.22 8.17
N TYR A 7 -6.64 19.27 8.95
CA TYR A 7 -5.89 18.06 9.28
C TYR A 7 -5.90 17.03 8.14
N ILE A 8 -6.97 16.99 7.34
CA ILE A 8 -7.00 16.21 6.10
C ILE A 8 -5.88 16.68 5.16
N ASP A 9 -5.77 17.99 4.92
CA ASP A 9 -4.69 18.56 4.10
C ASP A 9 -3.30 18.23 4.65
N HIS A 10 -3.10 18.34 5.98
CA HIS A 10 -1.83 18.00 6.62
C HIS A 10 -1.49 16.51 6.49
N PHE A 11 -2.47 15.62 6.56
CA PHE A 11 -2.26 14.18 6.40
C PHE A 11 -1.93 13.80 4.96
N GLN A 12 -2.47 14.53 3.99
CA GLN A 12 -2.12 14.36 2.57
C GLN A 12 -0.71 14.89 2.24
N HIS A 13 -0.24 15.90 2.98
CA HIS A 13 1.05 16.57 2.72
C HIS A 13 2.11 16.30 3.79
N LEU A 14 2.06 15.13 4.46
CA LEU A 14 3.07 14.74 5.44
C LEU A 14 4.48 14.73 4.82
N ARG A 15 5.45 15.28 5.53
CA ARG A 15 6.86 15.23 5.12
C ARG A 15 7.40 13.82 5.33
N ARG A 16 7.44 13.04 4.26
CA ARG A 16 7.92 11.65 4.25
C ARG A 16 9.30 11.55 3.61
N GLY A 17 10.18 10.72 4.19
CA GLY A 17 11.44 10.35 3.55
C GLY A 17 11.17 9.54 2.28
N VAL A 18 12.10 9.58 1.33
CA VAL A 18 12.05 8.77 0.11
C VAL A 18 12.90 7.52 0.31
N THR A 19 12.32 6.36 0.05
CA THR A 19 13.01 5.06 0.04
C THR A 19 13.15 4.57 -1.40
N LYS A 20 13.86 3.46 -1.61
CA LYS A 20 13.90 2.81 -2.92
C LYS A 20 12.53 2.28 -3.39
N PHE A 21 11.54 2.24 -2.51
CA PHE A 21 10.18 1.80 -2.76
C PHE A 21 9.16 2.96 -2.78
N GLY A 22 9.62 4.21 -2.97
CA GLY A 22 8.78 5.41 -2.94
C GLY A 22 8.74 6.12 -1.59
N PRO A 23 7.76 6.99 -1.35
CA PRO A 23 7.61 7.74 -0.09
C PRO A 23 7.39 6.80 1.11
N ALA A 24 8.14 7.01 2.19
CA ALA A 24 8.10 6.14 3.37
C ALA A 24 6.69 6.07 4.02
N PRO A 25 6.13 4.87 4.31
CA PRO A 25 4.77 4.72 4.87
C PRO A 25 4.69 4.96 6.38
N HIS A 26 5.82 5.05 7.06
CA HIS A 26 5.95 4.99 8.51
C HIS A 26 5.03 5.96 9.27
N LYS A 27 4.93 7.23 8.85
CA LYS A 27 4.09 8.24 9.50
C LYS A 27 2.60 7.95 9.35
N LEU A 28 2.19 7.47 8.15
CA LEU A 28 0.81 7.10 7.88
C LEU A 28 0.38 5.92 8.77
N ILE A 29 1.23 4.88 8.85
CA ILE A 29 0.98 3.70 9.70
C ILE A 29 0.92 4.08 11.18
N LEU A 30 1.82 4.95 11.67
CA LEU A 30 1.76 5.40 13.06
C LEU A 30 0.49 6.20 13.37
N LEU A 31 0.07 7.08 12.46
CA LEU A 31 -1.17 7.84 12.64
C LEU A 31 -2.41 6.92 12.61
N LEU A 32 -2.44 5.91 11.76
CA LEU A 32 -3.50 4.88 11.79
C LEU A 32 -3.52 4.15 13.15
N ALA A 33 -2.37 3.78 13.70
CA ALA A 33 -2.28 3.14 15.02
C ALA A 33 -2.81 4.06 16.13
N VAL A 34 -2.55 5.38 16.05
CA VAL A 34 -3.07 6.37 17.02
C VAL A 34 -4.59 6.53 16.88
N LEU A 35 -5.14 6.49 15.65
CA LEU A 35 -6.61 6.49 15.45
C LEU A 35 -7.26 5.25 16.06
N ASP A 36 -6.63 4.09 15.95
CA ASP A 36 -7.12 2.84 16.56
C ASP A 36 -7.07 2.89 18.09
N GLU A 37 -6.02 3.47 18.69
CA GLU A 37 -5.94 3.73 20.14
C GLU A 37 -7.08 4.65 20.61
N ALA A 38 -7.39 5.70 19.83
CA ALA A 38 -8.49 6.60 20.13
C ALA A 38 -9.86 5.91 20.02
N GLU A 39 -10.04 5.06 19.02
CA GLU A 39 -11.27 4.28 18.82
C GLU A 39 -11.49 3.26 19.92
N ALA A 40 -10.44 2.56 20.35
CA ALA A 40 -10.47 1.60 21.43
C ALA A 40 -10.60 2.24 22.83
N GLY A 41 -10.62 3.59 22.91
CA GLY A 41 -10.76 4.32 24.17
C GLY A 41 -9.49 4.40 25.02
N PHE A 42 -8.33 4.11 24.45
CA PHE A 42 -7.05 4.19 25.17
C PHE A 42 -6.41 5.58 25.14
N LEU A 43 -6.81 6.44 24.20
CA LEU A 43 -6.37 7.83 24.11
C LEU A 43 -7.35 8.75 24.90
N THR A 44 -7.41 8.58 26.23
CA THR A 44 -8.33 9.33 27.12
C THR A 44 -7.86 10.74 27.44
N GLN A 45 -6.58 11.01 27.30
CA GLN A 45 -5.93 12.30 27.47
C GLN A 45 -5.14 12.62 26.20
N ASN A 46 -4.86 13.91 25.95
CA ASN A 46 -4.03 14.32 24.82
C ASN A 46 -2.55 13.93 25.05
N ARG A 47 -2.32 12.61 25.15
CA ARG A 47 -1.04 12.04 25.50
C ARG A 47 -0.85 10.69 24.78
N VAL A 48 -0.09 10.68 23.71
CA VAL A 48 0.29 9.49 22.97
C VAL A 48 1.56 8.91 23.59
N GLU A 49 1.42 7.83 24.33
CA GLU A 49 2.53 7.17 25.02
C GLU A 49 3.27 6.19 24.10
N ILE A 50 4.58 6.00 24.37
CA ILE A 50 5.42 5.02 23.69
C ILE A 50 5.18 3.65 24.35
N SER A 51 3.93 3.18 24.32
CA SER A 51 3.48 1.94 24.94
C SER A 51 3.74 0.74 24.02
N ASP A 52 3.91 -0.46 24.62
CA ASP A 52 4.05 -1.69 23.85
C ASP A 52 2.79 -1.94 23.01
N ARG A 53 1.59 -1.61 23.53
CA ARG A 53 0.33 -1.73 22.79
C ARG A 53 0.32 -0.88 21.50
N LEU A 54 0.73 0.39 21.55
CA LEU A 54 0.79 1.24 20.36
C LEU A 54 1.83 0.72 19.37
N ILE A 55 2.97 0.22 19.87
CA ILE A 55 4.01 -0.39 19.02
C ILE A 55 3.49 -1.66 18.36
N ASP A 56 2.82 -2.55 19.09
CA ASP A 56 2.23 -3.78 18.54
C ASP A 56 1.15 -3.47 17.51
N ARG A 57 0.33 -2.42 17.75
CA ARG A 57 -0.65 -1.99 16.77
C ARG A 57 0.01 -1.43 15.51
N PHE A 58 1.04 -0.61 15.65
CA PHE A 58 1.85 -0.13 14.52
C PHE A 58 2.44 -1.29 13.72
N LEU A 59 3.03 -2.29 14.37
CA LEU A 59 3.60 -3.47 13.71
C LEU A 59 2.54 -4.33 13.02
N THR A 60 1.34 -4.42 13.61
CA THR A 60 0.20 -5.13 13.00
C THR A 60 -0.24 -4.44 11.71
N LEU A 61 -0.48 -3.13 11.76
CA LEU A 61 -0.82 -2.33 10.59
C LEU A 61 0.30 -2.33 9.55
N TRP A 62 1.56 -2.32 10.00
CA TRP A 62 2.70 -2.44 9.09
C TRP A 62 2.62 -3.72 8.25
N LYS A 63 2.38 -4.87 8.88
CA LYS A 63 2.23 -6.15 8.18
C LYS A 63 1.00 -6.20 7.27
N GLU A 64 -0.03 -5.42 7.60
CA GLU A 64 -1.25 -5.35 6.82
C GLU A 64 -1.09 -4.50 5.54
N TYR A 65 -0.39 -3.34 5.66
CA TYR A 65 -0.34 -2.35 4.58
C TYR A 65 0.99 -2.30 3.83
N VAL A 66 2.10 -2.73 4.43
CA VAL A 66 3.44 -2.56 3.83
C VAL A 66 3.94 -3.89 3.26
N THR A 67 3.77 -4.05 1.95
CA THR A 67 4.19 -5.23 1.17
C THR A 67 5.61 -5.10 0.60
N THR A 68 6.25 -3.94 0.79
CA THR A 68 7.58 -3.65 0.25
C THR A 68 8.69 -4.07 1.23
N GLY A 69 9.93 -4.11 0.78
CA GLY A 69 11.09 -4.36 1.65
C GLY A 69 11.46 -3.22 2.61
N ASN A 70 10.55 -2.28 2.88
CA ASN A 70 10.73 -1.28 3.92
C ASN A 70 10.75 -1.93 5.30
N VAL A 71 11.64 -1.46 6.18
CA VAL A 71 11.78 -2.00 7.54
C VAL A 71 10.90 -1.22 8.52
N ALA A 72 10.08 -1.94 9.29
CA ALA A 72 9.23 -1.35 10.33
C ALA A 72 10.08 -0.69 11.42
N THR A 73 10.08 0.63 11.49
CA THR A 73 10.82 1.42 12.47
C THR A 73 9.88 2.38 13.18
N PHE A 74 9.46 2.07 14.40
CA PHE A 74 8.52 2.88 15.18
C PHE A 74 9.11 4.24 15.61
N ALA A 75 10.38 4.26 16.01
CA ALA A 75 11.01 5.46 16.56
C ALA A 75 11.08 6.61 15.56
N LEU A 76 11.38 6.31 14.29
CA LEU A 76 11.50 7.32 13.23
C LEU A 76 10.24 8.16 13.05
N PRO A 77 9.06 7.58 12.73
CA PRO A 77 7.85 8.37 12.54
C PRO A 77 7.40 9.07 13.82
N PHE A 78 7.56 8.46 14.99
CA PHE A 78 7.19 9.07 16.27
C PHE A 78 8.00 10.35 16.50
N PHE A 79 9.29 10.35 16.23
CA PHE A 79 10.15 11.53 16.32
C PHE A 79 9.84 12.56 15.22
N HIS A 80 9.75 12.13 13.96
CA HIS A 80 9.68 13.05 12.82
C HIS A 80 8.31 13.69 12.59
N LEU A 81 7.22 13.20 13.20
CA LEU A 81 5.91 13.84 13.12
C LEU A 81 5.89 15.24 13.74
N GLN A 82 6.81 15.57 14.66
CA GLN A 82 6.93 16.93 15.22
C GLN A 82 7.13 18.01 14.13
N HIS A 83 7.63 17.65 12.95
CA HIS A 83 7.84 18.59 11.85
C HIS A 83 6.59 18.82 10.97
N ASP A 84 5.49 18.13 11.26
CA ASP A 84 4.24 18.25 10.50
C ASP A 84 3.20 19.19 11.19
N GLY A 85 3.57 19.82 12.32
CA GLY A 85 2.86 20.95 12.91
C GLY A 85 1.65 20.64 13.80
N PHE A 86 1.30 19.35 13.98
CA PHE A 86 0.18 18.92 14.84
C PHE A 86 0.58 17.88 15.90
N TRP A 87 1.87 17.52 15.95
CA TRP A 87 2.45 16.51 16.84
C TRP A 87 3.57 17.13 17.67
N HIS A 88 3.45 17.10 18.98
CA HIS A 88 4.37 17.79 19.90
C HIS A 88 5.03 16.79 20.84
N LEU A 89 6.37 16.69 20.79
CA LEU A 89 7.13 15.82 21.69
C LEU A 89 7.32 16.46 23.06
N HIS A 90 7.15 15.68 24.11
CA HIS A 90 7.42 16.05 25.50
C HIS A 90 8.62 15.26 26.00
N ALA A 91 9.76 15.93 26.14
CA ALA A 91 11.00 15.33 26.63
C ALA A 91 10.99 15.12 28.15
N TYR A 92 11.79 14.17 28.62
CA TYR A 92 12.20 14.17 30.02
C TYR A 92 13.03 15.41 30.32
N PRO A 93 12.91 16.05 31.53
CA PRO A 93 13.61 17.31 31.86
C PRO A 93 15.12 17.24 31.61
N HIS A 94 15.75 16.11 31.95
CA HIS A 94 17.18 15.91 31.79
C HIS A 94 17.63 15.60 30.34
N LYS A 95 16.68 15.41 29.42
CA LYS A 95 16.93 15.15 27.99
C LYS A 95 16.41 16.26 27.06
N ALA A 96 15.81 17.32 27.63
CA ALA A 96 15.15 18.36 26.83
C ALA A 96 16.10 19.08 25.87
N ASP A 97 17.30 19.42 26.33
CA ASP A 97 18.30 20.08 25.49
C ASP A 97 18.93 19.10 24.50
N TRP A 98 19.24 17.88 24.94
CA TRP A 98 19.73 16.84 24.05
C TRP A 98 18.73 16.56 22.90
N LEU A 99 17.43 16.51 23.20
CA LEU A 99 16.41 16.23 22.18
C LEU A 99 16.34 17.33 21.10
N LYS A 100 16.56 18.60 21.46
CA LYS A 100 16.58 19.73 20.51
C LYS A 100 17.68 19.61 19.47
N ASP A 101 18.81 19.01 19.84
CA ASP A 101 19.99 18.86 18.99
C ASP A 101 19.89 17.62 18.08
N GLN A 102 18.87 16.77 18.25
CA GLN A 102 18.71 15.58 17.44
C GLN A 102 18.07 15.89 16.09
N SER A 103 18.71 15.44 15.02
CA SER A 103 18.12 15.43 13.68
C SER A 103 17.24 14.20 13.44
N SER A 104 17.46 13.09 14.18
CA SER A 104 16.70 11.85 14.07
C SER A 104 16.91 10.96 15.30
N ILE A 105 15.91 10.15 15.64
CA ILE A 105 16.01 9.07 16.64
C ILE A 105 15.61 7.75 15.97
N ASN A 106 16.56 6.81 15.84
CA ASN A 106 16.40 5.59 15.06
C ASN A 106 16.08 4.35 15.91
N SER A 107 16.31 4.43 17.25
CA SER A 107 16.08 3.30 18.16
C SER A 107 14.94 3.57 19.14
N LEU A 108 14.17 2.53 19.46
CA LEU A 108 13.12 2.59 20.46
C LEU A 108 13.69 2.89 21.86
N GLY A 109 14.85 2.35 22.18
CA GLY A 109 15.55 2.63 23.45
C GLY A 109 15.84 4.12 23.63
N SER A 110 16.52 4.73 22.65
CA SER A 110 16.84 6.17 22.68
C SER A 110 15.58 7.04 22.69
N LEU A 111 14.50 6.62 22.00
CA LEU A 111 13.23 7.33 22.02
C LEU A 111 12.62 7.30 23.42
N ARG A 112 12.54 6.14 24.07
CA ARG A 112 12.01 5.96 25.42
C ARG A 112 12.81 6.66 26.50
N GLU A 113 14.14 6.79 26.31
CA GLU A 113 15.01 7.53 27.23
C GLU A 113 14.81 9.05 27.16
N ALA A 114 14.47 9.58 25.97
CA ALA A 114 14.43 11.01 25.74
C ALA A 114 13.01 11.59 25.79
N VAL A 115 12.02 10.85 25.35
CA VAL A 115 10.63 11.31 25.14
C VAL A 115 9.69 10.60 26.10
N GLN A 116 8.93 11.38 26.88
CA GLN A 116 7.89 10.85 27.76
C GLN A 116 6.64 10.42 26.96
N HIS A 117 6.17 11.31 26.09
CA HIS A 117 5.00 11.12 25.24
C HIS A 117 4.99 12.17 24.14
N ALA A 118 4.07 12.02 23.19
CA ALA A 118 3.69 13.09 22.30
C ALA A 118 2.27 13.59 22.63
N SER A 119 1.96 14.85 22.27
CA SER A 119 0.59 15.36 22.26
C SER A 119 0.21 15.83 20.87
N LEU A 120 -1.06 15.78 20.57
CA LEU A 120 -1.65 16.31 19.35
C LEU A 120 -2.05 17.79 19.56
N ASP A 121 -2.28 18.52 18.47
CA ASP A 121 -3.04 19.76 18.56
C ASP A 121 -4.34 19.52 19.34
N SER A 122 -4.75 20.46 20.18
CA SER A 122 -5.97 20.31 21.02
C SER A 122 -7.22 20.04 20.18
N GLU A 123 -7.34 20.71 19.03
CA GLU A 123 -8.46 20.52 18.11
C GLU A 123 -8.43 19.15 17.44
N LEU A 124 -7.25 18.66 17.06
CA LEU A 124 -7.12 17.30 16.50
C LEU A 124 -7.53 16.25 17.53
N PHE A 125 -7.05 16.39 18.78
CA PHE A 125 -7.42 15.48 19.85
C PHE A 125 -8.96 15.45 20.07
N VAL A 126 -9.62 16.62 20.06
CA VAL A 126 -11.09 16.70 20.15
C VAL A 126 -11.78 16.06 18.95
N LEU A 127 -11.20 16.16 17.75
CA LEU A 127 -11.73 15.50 16.57
C LEU A 127 -11.63 13.96 16.68
N LEU A 128 -10.55 13.44 17.25
CA LEU A 128 -10.37 12.00 17.46
C LEU A 128 -11.39 11.39 18.42
N ALA A 129 -12.00 12.17 19.31
CA ALA A 129 -13.11 11.71 20.14
C ALA A 129 -14.40 11.46 19.35
N LYS A 130 -14.51 11.98 18.11
CA LYS A 130 -15.72 11.89 17.28
C LYS A 130 -15.58 10.76 16.24
N PRO A 131 -16.45 9.72 16.26
CA PRO A 131 -16.33 8.58 15.34
C PRO A 131 -16.28 8.98 13.86
N GLN A 132 -17.16 9.89 13.44
CA GLN A 132 -17.20 10.35 12.05
C GLN A 132 -15.91 11.07 11.63
N ALA A 133 -15.35 11.93 12.49
CA ALA A 133 -14.10 12.62 12.17
C ALA A 133 -12.92 11.65 12.11
N ARG A 134 -12.85 10.65 13.02
CA ARG A 134 -11.84 9.58 12.97
C ARG A 134 -11.91 8.83 11.66
N GLU A 135 -13.12 8.48 11.21
CA GLU A 135 -13.30 7.75 9.96
C GLU A 135 -12.81 8.56 8.75
N PHE A 136 -13.16 9.85 8.64
CA PHE A 136 -12.63 10.70 7.57
C PHE A 136 -11.11 10.80 7.57
N LEU A 137 -10.48 10.94 8.74
CA LEU A 137 -9.03 10.97 8.87
C LEU A 137 -8.41 9.62 8.52
N ARG A 138 -9.03 8.51 8.92
CA ARG A 138 -8.62 7.14 8.58
C ARG A 138 -8.63 6.92 7.08
N GLN A 139 -9.73 7.26 6.41
CA GLN A 139 -9.85 7.13 4.96
C GLN A 139 -8.81 7.97 4.22
N THR A 140 -8.51 9.17 4.71
CA THR A 140 -7.43 10.00 4.16
C THR A 140 -6.08 9.30 4.24
N LEU A 141 -5.71 8.74 5.41
CA LEU A 141 -4.43 8.04 5.60
C LEU A 141 -4.34 6.76 4.75
N ILE A 142 -5.44 5.99 4.67
CA ILE A 142 -5.53 4.79 3.84
C ILE A 142 -5.36 5.17 2.36
N LYS A 143 -6.07 6.20 1.89
CA LYS A 143 -5.93 6.70 0.52
C LYS A 143 -4.49 7.10 0.21
N GLU A 144 -3.82 7.80 1.12
CA GLU A 144 -2.41 8.17 0.94
C GLU A 144 -1.46 6.97 0.94
N LEU A 145 -1.77 5.92 1.68
CA LEU A 145 -1.03 4.65 1.59
C LEU A 145 -1.23 3.99 0.23
N LEU A 146 -2.48 3.90 -0.24
CA LEU A 146 -2.82 3.32 -1.54
C LEU A 146 -2.18 4.09 -2.69
N ASN A 147 -2.25 5.43 -2.67
CA ASN A 147 -1.64 6.31 -3.68
C ASN A 147 -0.12 6.15 -3.78
N THR A 148 0.51 5.60 -2.76
CA THR A 148 1.97 5.35 -2.73
C THR A 148 2.33 3.87 -2.78
N GLY A 149 1.42 3.01 -3.21
CA GLY A 149 1.66 1.59 -3.45
C GLY A 149 1.61 0.71 -2.19
N TYR A 150 1.09 1.22 -1.07
CA TYR A 150 0.89 0.45 0.15
C TYR A 150 -0.58 0.11 0.32
N GLY A 151 -0.91 -1.15 0.56
CA GLY A 151 -2.31 -1.57 0.70
C GLY A 151 -2.44 -2.86 1.52
N PRO A 152 -3.67 -3.18 1.97
CA PRO A 152 -3.92 -4.35 2.79
C PRO A 152 -3.54 -5.64 2.07
N ILE A 153 -2.85 -6.52 2.80
CA ILE A 153 -2.53 -7.88 2.38
C ILE A 153 -3.64 -8.78 2.93
N ARG A 154 -4.24 -9.59 2.07
CA ARG A 154 -5.16 -10.63 2.52
C ARG A 154 -4.39 -11.92 2.79
N LYS A 155 -4.34 -12.34 4.05
CA LYS A 155 -3.76 -13.62 4.46
C LYS A 155 -4.46 -14.78 3.74
N GLY A 156 -3.68 -15.69 3.16
CA GLY A 156 -4.18 -16.82 2.37
C GLY A 156 -4.55 -16.46 0.93
N CYS A 157 -4.26 -15.25 0.46
CA CYS A 157 -4.31 -14.93 -0.95
C CYS A 157 -2.93 -15.17 -1.58
N PRO A 158 -2.82 -16.09 -2.57
CA PRO A 158 -1.53 -16.40 -3.19
C PRO A 158 -0.83 -15.18 -3.80
N PHE A 159 -1.59 -14.26 -4.38
CA PHE A 159 -1.04 -13.07 -5.01
C PHE A 159 -0.55 -12.01 -4.00
N CYS A 160 -1.20 -11.92 -2.83
CA CYS A 160 -0.66 -11.12 -1.73
C CYS A 160 0.63 -11.72 -1.17
N GLU A 161 0.75 -13.05 -1.16
CA GLU A 161 1.96 -13.75 -0.70
C GLU A 161 3.11 -13.55 -1.70
N ILE A 162 2.85 -13.70 -3.01
CA ILE A 162 3.82 -13.38 -4.08
C ILE A 162 4.31 -11.93 -3.96
N ALA A 163 3.42 -10.98 -3.65
CA ALA A 163 3.79 -9.59 -3.49
C ALA A 163 4.83 -9.34 -2.36
N LEU A 164 5.02 -10.30 -1.45
CA LEU A 164 6.05 -10.26 -0.39
C LEU A 164 7.41 -10.83 -0.83
N GLU A 165 7.44 -11.68 -1.85
CA GLU A 165 8.65 -12.44 -2.24
C GLU A 165 9.63 -11.61 -3.07
N HIS A 166 9.20 -10.50 -3.64
CA HIS A 166 10.00 -9.57 -4.46
C HIS A 166 10.68 -10.18 -5.70
N ASP A 167 10.21 -11.33 -6.19
CA ASP A 167 10.68 -11.95 -7.44
C ASP A 167 9.74 -11.55 -8.60
N PHE A 168 9.88 -10.29 -9.06
CA PHE A 168 9.06 -9.72 -10.10
C PHE A 168 9.80 -9.58 -11.42
N ILE A 169 9.06 -9.71 -12.54
CA ILE A 169 9.54 -9.29 -13.86
C ILE A 169 9.75 -7.78 -13.88
N ALA A 170 8.78 -7.06 -13.32
CA ALA A 170 8.77 -5.61 -13.18
C ALA A 170 7.77 -5.18 -12.12
N GLU A 171 7.95 -3.98 -11.61
CA GLU A 171 7.05 -3.37 -10.63
C GLU A 171 6.99 -1.85 -10.81
N ASN A 172 5.92 -1.24 -10.32
CA ASN A 172 5.80 0.20 -10.10
C ASN A 172 5.15 0.48 -8.74
N GLU A 173 4.75 1.71 -8.49
CA GLU A 173 4.22 2.12 -7.18
C GLU A 173 2.96 1.36 -6.76
N LEU A 174 2.04 1.05 -7.70
CA LEU A 174 0.73 0.48 -7.40
C LEU A 174 0.52 -0.93 -7.96
N ALA A 175 1.44 -1.45 -8.78
CA ALA A 175 1.29 -2.75 -9.43
C ALA A 175 2.60 -3.54 -9.48
N ILE A 176 2.47 -4.87 -9.61
CA ILE A 176 3.57 -5.81 -9.81
C ILE A 176 3.26 -6.76 -10.95
N ALA A 177 4.29 -7.27 -11.61
CA ALA A 177 4.19 -8.22 -12.71
C ALA A 177 5.12 -9.41 -12.49
N PHE A 178 4.59 -10.62 -12.64
CA PHE A 178 5.33 -11.88 -12.47
C PHE A 178 4.85 -12.93 -13.47
N TYR A 179 5.65 -13.96 -13.71
CA TYR A 179 5.26 -15.07 -14.59
C TYR A 179 4.16 -15.91 -13.93
N ASP A 180 3.14 -16.26 -14.71
CA ASP A 180 2.10 -17.18 -14.26
C ASP A 180 2.68 -18.60 -14.11
N SER A 181 2.56 -19.17 -12.91
CA SER A 181 2.97 -20.56 -12.64
C SER A 181 2.17 -21.58 -13.45
N PHE A 182 0.94 -21.22 -13.86
CA PHE A 182 0.07 -22.03 -14.73
C PHE A 182 0.02 -21.45 -16.15
N HIS A 183 1.18 -21.10 -16.68
CA HIS A 183 1.29 -20.41 -17.95
C HIS A 183 0.68 -21.20 -19.13
N VAL A 184 -0.06 -20.52 -19.99
CA VAL A 184 -0.66 -21.09 -21.22
C VAL A 184 0.25 -20.94 -22.44
N SER A 185 1.26 -20.07 -22.36
CA SER A 185 2.28 -19.85 -23.38
C SER A 185 3.57 -19.36 -22.75
N ASN A 186 4.69 -19.43 -23.48
CA ASN A 186 5.98 -18.90 -23.03
C ASN A 186 5.87 -17.40 -22.73
N GLY A 187 6.23 -17.00 -21.49
CA GLY A 187 6.19 -15.62 -21.06
C GLY A 187 4.81 -15.13 -20.60
N HIS A 188 3.81 -16.02 -20.44
CA HIS A 188 2.53 -15.63 -19.84
C HIS A 188 2.76 -14.94 -18.49
N THR A 189 2.34 -13.70 -18.41
CA THR A 189 2.59 -12.79 -17.29
C THR A 189 1.28 -12.35 -16.68
N LEU A 190 1.25 -12.28 -15.35
CA LEU A 190 0.17 -11.67 -14.59
C LEU A 190 0.62 -10.29 -14.09
N ILE A 191 -0.25 -9.30 -14.22
CA ILE A 191 -0.08 -7.96 -13.65
C ILE A 191 -1.20 -7.76 -12.64
N ILE A 192 -0.82 -7.48 -11.38
CA ILE A 192 -1.77 -7.30 -10.28
C ILE A 192 -1.58 -5.95 -9.60
N PRO A 193 -2.63 -5.36 -9.02
CA PRO A 193 -2.47 -4.25 -8.09
C PRO A 193 -1.79 -4.75 -6.80
N ARG A 194 -1.03 -3.88 -6.14
CA ARG A 194 -0.44 -4.21 -4.82
C ARG A 194 -1.50 -4.35 -3.74
N ARG A 195 -2.55 -3.54 -3.83
CA ARG A 195 -3.72 -3.61 -2.96
C ARG A 195 -4.53 -4.86 -3.26
N HIS A 196 -4.93 -5.61 -2.21
CA HIS A 196 -5.86 -6.72 -2.39
C HIS A 196 -7.25 -6.20 -2.75
N ILE A 197 -7.65 -6.40 -3.98
CA ILE A 197 -8.97 -6.12 -4.51
C ILE A 197 -9.35 -7.20 -5.51
N ALA A 198 -10.60 -7.65 -5.51
CA ALA A 198 -11.01 -8.76 -6.36
C ALA A 198 -11.47 -8.28 -7.73
N ASP A 199 -12.23 -7.21 -7.79
CA ASP A 199 -12.91 -6.72 -8.97
C ASP A 199 -12.10 -5.62 -9.67
N TYR A 200 -11.89 -5.78 -10.98
CA TYR A 200 -11.21 -4.78 -11.81
C TYR A 200 -11.94 -3.43 -11.84
N PHE A 201 -13.27 -3.44 -11.76
CA PHE A 201 -14.08 -2.23 -11.81
C PHE A 201 -14.14 -1.45 -10.48
N GLU A 202 -13.60 -2.03 -9.41
CA GLU A 202 -13.41 -1.37 -8.12
C GLU A 202 -11.99 -0.79 -7.94
N LEU A 203 -11.12 -0.90 -8.97
CA LEU A 203 -9.81 -0.26 -8.97
C LEU A 203 -9.97 1.27 -9.02
N GLU A 204 -9.11 1.98 -8.27
CA GLU A 204 -8.95 3.42 -8.42
C GLU A 204 -8.31 3.76 -9.78
N GLN A 205 -8.58 4.96 -10.28
CA GLN A 205 -8.09 5.36 -11.61
C GLN A 205 -6.55 5.28 -11.69
N GLU A 206 -5.86 5.66 -10.64
CA GLU A 206 -4.39 5.60 -10.54
C GLU A 206 -3.87 4.16 -10.60
N GLU A 207 -4.58 3.20 -10.02
CA GLU A 207 -4.24 1.77 -10.10
C GLU A 207 -4.42 1.24 -11.53
N VAL A 208 -5.51 1.62 -12.18
CA VAL A 208 -5.75 1.25 -13.59
C VAL A 208 -4.63 1.78 -14.49
N VAL A 209 -4.26 3.06 -14.35
CA VAL A 209 -3.15 3.66 -15.10
C VAL A 209 -1.83 2.96 -14.80
N SER A 210 -1.59 2.64 -13.54
CA SER A 210 -0.37 1.95 -13.10
C SER A 210 -0.25 0.55 -13.71
N ILE A 211 -1.34 -0.23 -13.70
CA ILE A 211 -1.42 -1.55 -14.33
C ILE A 211 -1.18 -1.46 -15.84
N GLN A 212 -1.81 -0.48 -16.52
CA GLN A 212 -1.64 -0.29 -17.97
C GLN A 212 -0.19 0.05 -18.33
N ASN A 213 0.44 0.98 -17.61
CA ASN A 213 1.84 1.35 -17.82
C ASN A 213 2.76 0.15 -17.62
N LEU A 214 2.54 -0.63 -16.57
CA LEU A 214 3.33 -1.83 -16.28
C LEU A 214 3.11 -2.90 -17.35
N THR A 215 1.88 -3.07 -17.84
CA THR A 215 1.56 -3.98 -18.96
C THR A 215 2.34 -3.62 -20.23
N MET A 216 2.38 -2.34 -20.59
CA MET A 216 3.14 -1.85 -21.75
C MET A 216 4.65 -2.08 -21.57
N TYR A 217 5.16 -1.86 -20.37
CA TYR A 217 6.57 -2.13 -20.05
C TYR A 217 6.90 -3.62 -20.13
N CYS A 218 6.08 -4.48 -19.53
CA CYS A 218 6.25 -5.94 -19.59
C CYS A 218 6.15 -6.47 -21.03
N ARG A 219 5.25 -5.94 -21.85
CA ARG A 219 5.14 -6.31 -23.27
C ARG A 219 6.48 -6.12 -24.00
N ASN A 220 7.22 -5.05 -23.73
CA ASN A 220 8.52 -4.83 -24.35
C ASN A 220 9.56 -5.87 -23.86
N ILE A 221 9.62 -6.12 -22.53
CA ILE A 221 10.50 -7.17 -21.96
C ILE A 221 10.21 -8.52 -22.59
N LEU A 222 8.93 -8.89 -22.71
CA LEU A 222 8.52 -10.18 -23.28
C LEU A 222 8.82 -10.26 -24.79
N SER A 223 8.66 -9.17 -25.53
CA SER A 223 9.02 -9.10 -26.95
C SER A 223 10.51 -9.32 -27.17
N ASP A 224 11.36 -8.71 -26.36
CA ASP A 224 12.82 -8.84 -26.46
C ASP A 224 13.30 -10.23 -26.03
N LYS A 225 12.64 -10.84 -25.03
CA LYS A 225 13.06 -12.10 -24.45
C LYS A 225 12.53 -13.34 -25.18
N PHE A 226 11.27 -13.28 -25.62
CA PHE A 226 10.55 -14.47 -26.14
C PHE A 226 10.15 -14.36 -27.61
N HIS A 227 10.25 -13.17 -28.21
CA HIS A 227 9.94 -12.92 -29.63
C HIS A 227 8.54 -13.41 -30.06
N PRO A 228 7.45 -13.08 -29.34
CA PRO A 228 6.11 -13.51 -29.72
C PRO A 228 5.61 -12.78 -30.97
N ASP A 229 4.72 -13.48 -31.74
CA ASP A 229 4.07 -12.91 -32.92
C ASP A 229 2.89 -11.97 -32.57
N GLY A 230 2.39 -12.05 -31.34
CA GLY A 230 1.28 -11.23 -30.87
C GLY A 230 1.02 -11.39 -29.38
N PHE A 231 -0.04 -10.73 -28.90
CA PHE A 231 -0.46 -10.80 -27.49
C PHE A 231 -1.97 -10.86 -27.36
N ASN A 232 -2.46 -11.60 -26.35
CA ASN A 232 -3.79 -11.41 -25.80
C ASN A 232 -3.71 -10.76 -24.43
N LEU A 233 -4.67 -9.88 -24.16
CA LEU A 233 -4.85 -9.20 -22.87
C LEU A 233 -6.25 -9.52 -22.35
N GLY A 234 -6.39 -9.77 -21.06
CA GLY A 234 -7.70 -10.02 -20.47
C GLY A 234 -7.68 -10.00 -18.95
N VAL A 235 -8.86 -9.72 -18.37
CA VAL A 235 -9.13 -9.80 -16.94
C VAL A 235 -10.39 -10.63 -16.77
N ASN A 236 -10.36 -11.59 -15.85
CA ASN A 236 -11.53 -12.34 -15.44
C ASN A 236 -12.14 -11.67 -14.18
N VAL A 237 -13.40 -11.25 -14.25
CA VAL A 237 -14.10 -10.64 -13.12
C VAL A 237 -15.29 -11.52 -12.73
N GLY A 238 -15.21 -12.07 -11.51
CA GLY A 238 -16.21 -12.99 -10.96
C GLY A 238 -16.08 -14.44 -11.44
N GLU A 239 -16.71 -15.36 -10.71
CA GLU A 239 -16.65 -16.81 -10.96
C GLU A 239 -17.15 -17.20 -12.37
N ALA A 240 -18.23 -16.58 -12.83
CA ALA A 240 -18.80 -16.86 -14.14
C ALA A 240 -17.87 -16.49 -15.29
N ALA A 241 -16.93 -15.57 -15.09
CA ALA A 241 -15.90 -15.21 -16.03
C ALA A 241 -14.61 -16.03 -15.85
N GLY A 242 -14.58 -17.00 -14.92
CA GLY A 242 -13.45 -17.88 -14.68
C GLY A 242 -12.41 -17.30 -13.71
N GLN A 243 -12.73 -16.30 -12.90
CA GLN A 243 -11.84 -15.81 -11.85
C GLN A 243 -11.73 -16.86 -10.73
N THR A 244 -10.54 -17.43 -10.54
CA THR A 244 -10.26 -18.45 -9.51
C THR A 244 -9.55 -17.88 -8.28
N ILE A 245 -8.78 -16.81 -8.45
CA ILE A 245 -8.14 -16.08 -7.36
C ILE A 245 -8.78 -14.70 -7.28
N PHE A 246 -9.44 -14.41 -6.14
CA PHE A 246 -10.15 -13.14 -5.91
C PHE A 246 -9.18 -12.02 -5.45
N HIS A 247 -8.19 -11.79 -6.28
CA HIS A 247 -7.30 -10.65 -6.35
C HIS A 247 -7.21 -10.29 -7.82
N CYS A 248 -7.56 -9.07 -8.17
CA CYS A 248 -7.59 -8.61 -9.56
C CYS A 248 -6.25 -8.89 -10.24
N HIS A 249 -6.32 -9.51 -11.41
CA HIS A 249 -5.12 -9.81 -12.21
C HIS A 249 -5.42 -9.68 -13.69
N MET A 250 -4.50 -9.01 -14.37
CA MET A 250 -4.52 -8.87 -15.83
C MET A 250 -3.55 -9.89 -16.43
N HIS A 251 -4.06 -10.71 -17.33
CA HIS A 251 -3.26 -11.62 -18.13
C HIS A 251 -2.64 -10.88 -19.31
N LEU A 252 -1.32 -11.00 -19.48
CA LEU A 252 -0.57 -10.63 -20.66
C LEU A 252 -0.01 -11.91 -21.26
N ILE A 253 -0.63 -12.39 -22.33
CA ILE A 253 -0.38 -13.71 -22.92
C ILE A 253 0.34 -13.53 -24.28
N PRO A 254 1.65 -13.82 -24.36
CA PRO A 254 2.36 -13.90 -25.64
C PRO A 254 1.75 -14.98 -26.52
N ARG A 255 1.62 -14.70 -27.81
CA ARG A 255 1.06 -15.61 -28.80
C ARG A 255 2.09 -15.92 -29.90
N TYR A 256 2.07 -17.14 -30.37
CA TYR A 256 3.01 -17.64 -31.37
C TYR A 256 2.26 -18.25 -32.54
N THR A 257 2.75 -18.03 -33.76
CA THR A 257 2.15 -18.60 -34.96
C THR A 257 2.10 -20.11 -34.86
N GLY A 258 0.91 -20.70 -34.95
CA GLY A 258 0.66 -22.12 -34.81
C GLY A 258 0.42 -22.64 -33.41
N ASP A 259 0.38 -21.77 -32.39
CA ASP A 259 0.07 -22.12 -30.98
C ASP A 259 -1.36 -22.66 -30.82
N VAL A 260 -2.28 -22.25 -31.69
CA VAL A 260 -3.64 -22.81 -31.84
C VAL A 260 -3.99 -22.98 -33.29
N ALA A 261 -4.86 -23.95 -33.61
CA ALA A 261 -5.26 -24.27 -34.97
C ALA A 261 -5.99 -23.13 -35.69
N ASN A 262 -6.82 -22.39 -34.98
CA ASN A 262 -7.55 -21.23 -35.50
C ASN A 262 -7.52 -20.08 -34.48
N PRO A 263 -6.68 -19.06 -34.64
CA PRO A 263 -6.57 -17.93 -33.75
C PRO A 263 -7.67 -16.86 -33.98
N ARG A 264 -8.47 -17.00 -35.06
CA ARG A 264 -9.49 -15.99 -35.40
C ARG A 264 -10.51 -15.83 -34.27
N GLY A 265 -10.83 -14.58 -33.95
CA GLY A 265 -11.71 -14.25 -32.84
C GLY A 265 -10.99 -14.06 -31.51
N GLY A 266 -9.78 -14.59 -31.33
CA GLY A 266 -8.91 -14.34 -30.18
C GLY A 266 -9.63 -14.47 -28.83
N ILE A 267 -9.76 -13.36 -28.10
CA ILE A 267 -10.41 -13.30 -26.77
C ILE A 267 -11.87 -13.76 -26.75
N ARG A 268 -12.54 -13.78 -27.90
CA ARG A 268 -13.94 -14.30 -27.98
C ARG A 268 -14.01 -15.80 -27.68
N ALA A 269 -12.88 -16.52 -27.69
CA ALA A 269 -12.80 -17.93 -27.33
C ALA A 269 -13.22 -18.22 -25.86
N VAL A 270 -13.40 -17.20 -25.03
CA VAL A 270 -14.04 -17.34 -23.70
C VAL A 270 -15.47 -17.93 -23.80
N ILE A 271 -16.15 -17.80 -24.97
CA ILE A 271 -17.34 -18.50 -25.35
C ILE A 271 -17.04 -19.29 -26.62
N PRO A 272 -16.54 -20.54 -26.53
CA PRO A 272 -15.98 -21.27 -27.69
C PRO A 272 -16.93 -21.38 -28.87
N ALA A 273 -18.24 -21.57 -28.62
CA ALA A 273 -19.25 -21.66 -29.66
C ALA A 273 -19.40 -20.38 -30.50
N ASN A 274 -18.96 -19.23 -29.98
CA ASN A 274 -19.07 -17.91 -30.61
C ASN A 274 -17.70 -17.29 -30.94
N GLN A 275 -16.64 -18.06 -30.91
CA GLN A 275 -15.28 -17.58 -31.19
C GLN A 275 -15.16 -17.02 -32.61
N SER A 276 -15.59 -17.78 -33.59
CA SER A 276 -15.48 -17.40 -35.00
C SER A 276 -16.71 -16.66 -35.50
N TYR A 277 -16.54 -15.72 -36.43
CA TYR A 277 -17.56 -14.96 -37.14
C TYR A 277 -17.28 -14.94 -38.62
#